data_3f546d9c320f98cfae9e27f6116a0515
#
_entry.id   3f546d9c320f98cfae9e27f6116a0515
#
_cell.length_a   1.000
_cell.length_b   1.000
_cell.length_c   1.000
_cell.angle_alpha   90.00
_cell.angle_beta   90.00
_cell.angle_gamma   90.00
#
_symmetry.space_group_name_H-M   'P 1'
#
loop_
_entity.id
_entity.type
_entity.pdbx_description
1 polymer ?
#
loop_
_entity_poly.entity_id
_entity_poly.type
_entity_poly.pdbx_seq_one_letter_code
_entity_poly.pdbx_strand_id
1 'polypeptide(L)'
;MYIKSGINLFLKRKSLLNSVSKEVADNQNCSVFKAKLKILYDSFLFGCTYSEYAMFDFYNRTSANKKTFATTLWLLKAIKKFNPVQYREFFHDKVKFNEKFKSFLGRDYLVLSKASESEIKSFLIKYPRVVLKGGHGCSGKQVEVMESDDTEILDMIHSGKYDLVEQFVENHEDMAKLNPTSLNTLRIVTVHSDKSFNLIFTGVRIGAEGALIDNVSQGGCCASIDKNTGKISSTFVSDVTCEREGTQKDRNEIGYQIPMWKETLEMIRNAAEIVPEIHIVGWDAAITPDGPILVEGNESFGAYIMQYYAKLNEPGLKKEMLDAMAKI
;
A
#
# COMPACT_ATOMS: atom_id res chain seq x y z
N MET A 1 -1.12 14.10 -25.26
CA MET A 1 -0.59 13.50 -24.04
C MET A 1 -1.13 12.08 -23.76
N TYR A 2 -2.42 11.82 -23.93
CA TYR A 2 -3.07 10.50 -23.69
C TYR A 2 -2.57 9.33 -24.57
N ILE A 3 -2.21 9.59 -25.84
CA ILE A 3 -1.74 8.52 -26.75
C ILE A 3 -0.37 7.97 -26.33
N LYS A 4 0.57 8.84 -25.91
CA LYS A 4 1.89 8.40 -25.39
C LYS A 4 1.78 7.58 -24.10
N SER A 5 0.86 7.94 -23.19
CA SER A 5 0.62 7.19 -21.97
C SER A 5 0.02 5.80 -22.22
N GLY A 6 -0.90 5.69 -23.19
CA GLY A 6 -1.49 4.42 -23.60
C GLY A 6 -0.47 3.46 -24.24
N ILE A 7 0.40 3.98 -25.12
CA ILE A 7 1.47 3.20 -25.76
C ILE A 7 2.47 2.71 -24.71
N ASN A 8 2.91 3.55 -23.77
CA ASN A 8 3.82 3.17 -22.70
C ASN A 8 3.22 2.09 -21.78
N LEU A 9 1.92 2.21 -21.46
CA LEU A 9 1.21 1.21 -20.67
C LEU A 9 1.11 -0.14 -21.41
N PHE A 10 0.84 -0.10 -22.71
CA PHE A 10 0.80 -1.31 -23.57
C PHE A 10 2.16 -1.98 -23.64
N LEU A 11 3.25 -1.22 -23.85
CA LEU A 11 4.61 -1.75 -23.90
C LEU A 11 5.03 -2.36 -22.57
N LYS A 12 4.75 -1.71 -21.44
CA LYS A 12 4.99 -2.26 -20.10
C LYS A 12 4.23 -3.56 -19.87
N ARG A 13 2.95 -3.62 -20.26
CA ARG A 13 2.14 -4.85 -20.15
C ARG A 13 2.70 -5.97 -21.02
N LYS A 14 3.19 -5.66 -22.23
CA LYS A 14 3.81 -6.64 -23.13
C LYS A 14 5.13 -7.18 -22.58
N SER A 15 5.98 -6.31 -22.02
CA SER A 15 7.23 -6.70 -21.37
C SER A 15 6.95 -7.63 -20.19
N LEU A 16 6.06 -7.23 -19.30
CA LEU A 16 5.67 -8.02 -18.13
C LEU A 16 5.08 -9.39 -18.53
N LEU A 17 4.21 -9.46 -19.54
CA LEU A 17 3.69 -10.73 -20.03
C LEU A 17 4.81 -11.63 -20.55
N ASN A 18 5.80 -11.08 -21.25
CA ASN A 18 6.93 -11.85 -21.76
C ASN A 18 7.81 -12.38 -20.61
N SER A 19 8.12 -11.54 -19.60
CA SER A 19 8.89 -11.94 -18.43
C SER A 19 8.20 -13.06 -17.65
N VAL A 20 6.94 -12.87 -17.27
CA VAL A 20 6.14 -13.88 -16.55
C VAL A 20 5.98 -15.17 -17.39
N SER A 21 5.86 -15.05 -18.72
CA SER A 21 5.73 -16.24 -19.59
C SER A 21 6.99 -17.07 -19.65
N LYS A 22 8.18 -16.45 -19.58
CA LYS A 22 9.45 -17.16 -19.49
C LYS A 22 9.57 -17.89 -18.16
N GLU A 23 9.34 -17.20 -17.05
CA GLU A 23 9.35 -17.79 -15.72
C GLU A 23 8.42 -19.00 -15.60
N VAL A 24 7.18 -18.86 -16.08
CA VAL A 24 6.20 -19.97 -16.07
C VAL A 24 6.66 -21.12 -16.99
N ALA A 25 7.23 -20.82 -18.16
CA ALA A 25 7.74 -21.82 -19.08
C ALA A 25 8.87 -22.65 -18.47
N ASP A 26 9.80 -21.98 -17.79
CA ASP A 26 10.93 -22.62 -17.10
C ASP A 26 10.44 -23.50 -15.95
N ASN A 27 9.56 -22.97 -15.10
CA ASN A 27 8.99 -23.70 -13.94
C ASN A 27 8.12 -24.88 -14.34
N GLN A 28 7.41 -24.82 -15.48
CA GLN A 28 6.48 -25.85 -15.96
C GLN A 28 7.06 -26.75 -17.04
N ASN A 29 8.34 -26.56 -17.39
CA ASN A 29 8.99 -27.28 -18.51
C ASN A 29 8.12 -27.30 -19.78
N CYS A 30 7.63 -26.13 -20.19
CA CYS A 30 6.79 -25.96 -21.36
C CYS A 30 7.28 -24.82 -22.27
N SER A 31 6.76 -24.72 -23.50
CA SER A 31 7.13 -23.61 -24.37
C SER A 31 6.60 -22.27 -23.85
N VAL A 32 7.34 -21.18 -24.04
CA VAL A 32 6.94 -19.81 -23.71
C VAL A 32 5.60 -19.45 -24.35
N PHE A 33 5.34 -19.95 -25.57
CA PHE A 33 4.07 -19.72 -26.26
C PHE A 33 2.89 -20.36 -25.51
N LYS A 34 3.04 -21.61 -25.05
CA LYS A 34 2.03 -22.31 -24.25
C LYS A 34 1.77 -21.61 -22.91
N ALA A 35 2.85 -21.22 -22.22
CA ALA A 35 2.77 -20.43 -20.98
C ALA A 35 1.99 -19.13 -21.21
N LYS A 36 2.33 -18.40 -22.27
CA LYS A 36 1.68 -17.12 -22.63
C LYS A 36 0.19 -17.28 -22.89
N LEU A 37 -0.22 -18.28 -23.63
CA LEU A 37 -1.65 -18.56 -23.88
C LEU A 37 -2.39 -18.88 -22.58
N LYS A 38 -1.78 -19.67 -21.70
CA LYS A 38 -2.36 -20.01 -20.40
C LYS A 38 -2.51 -18.78 -19.50
N ILE A 39 -1.49 -17.90 -19.43
CA ILE A 39 -1.54 -16.65 -18.66
C ILE A 39 -2.68 -15.76 -19.19
N LEU A 40 -2.78 -15.58 -20.51
CA LEU A 40 -3.83 -14.76 -21.10
C LEU A 40 -5.23 -15.32 -20.82
N TYR A 41 -5.40 -16.64 -20.96
CA TYR A 41 -6.67 -17.33 -20.66
C TYR A 41 -7.05 -17.18 -19.17
N ASP A 42 -6.14 -17.48 -18.25
CA ASP A 42 -6.40 -17.40 -16.83
C ASP A 42 -6.64 -15.93 -16.37
N SER A 43 -5.89 -14.97 -16.95
CA SER A 43 -6.08 -13.54 -16.65
C SER A 43 -7.47 -13.07 -17.08
N PHE A 44 -7.95 -13.52 -18.22
CA PHE A 44 -9.32 -13.24 -18.68
C PHE A 44 -10.36 -13.90 -17.77
N LEU A 45 -10.18 -15.20 -17.49
CA LEU A 45 -11.16 -16.00 -16.74
C LEU A 45 -11.29 -15.58 -15.27
N PHE A 46 -10.17 -15.30 -14.61
CA PHE A 46 -10.12 -14.98 -13.17
C PHE A 46 -10.00 -13.49 -12.89
N GLY A 47 -9.80 -12.65 -13.91
CA GLY A 47 -9.66 -11.20 -13.76
C GLY A 47 -8.39 -10.77 -13.00
N CYS A 48 -7.31 -11.56 -13.13
CA CYS A 48 -6.02 -11.25 -12.52
C CYS A 48 -5.11 -10.49 -13.48
N THR A 49 -4.22 -9.67 -12.95
CA THR A 49 -3.11 -9.07 -13.70
C THR A 49 -2.02 -10.12 -13.94
N TYR A 50 -1.06 -9.84 -14.83
CA TYR A 50 0.07 -10.75 -15.06
C TYR A 50 0.99 -10.84 -13.85
N SER A 51 1.14 -9.74 -13.09
CA SER A 51 1.83 -9.76 -11.80
C SER A 51 1.12 -10.68 -10.81
N GLU A 52 -0.19 -10.54 -10.65
CA GLU A 52 -0.95 -11.41 -9.74
C GLU A 52 -0.89 -12.87 -10.16
N TYR A 53 -0.85 -13.15 -11.47
CA TYR A 53 -0.70 -14.52 -11.97
C TYR A 53 0.59 -15.17 -11.45
N ALA A 54 1.70 -14.44 -11.50
CA ALA A 54 2.98 -14.90 -10.98
C ALA A 54 2.96 -14.96 -9.43
N MET A 55 2.57 -13.86 -8.78
CA MET A 55 2.61 -13.71 -7.34
C MET A 55 1.73 -14.70 -6.58
N PHE A 56 0.57 -15.02 -7.14
CA PHE A 56 -0.34 -16.00 -6.55
C PHE A 56 -0.01 -17.43 -6.97
N ASP A 57 1.06 -17.63 -7.70
CA ASP A 57 1.45 -18.96 -8.22
C ASP A 57 0.32 -19.65 -8.99
N PHE A 58 -0.42 -18.89 -9.80
CA PHE A 58 -1.63 -19.40 -10.49
C PHE A 58 -1.32 -20.52 -11.46
N TYR A 59 -0.11 -20.62 -11.98
CA TYR A 59 0.28 -21.71 -12.87
C TYR A 59 0.25 -23.08 -12.17
N ASN A 60 0.49 -23.12 -10.84
CA ASN A 60 0.45 -24.36 -10.05
C ASN A 60 -0.91 -24.64 -9.40
N ARG A 61 -1.83 -23.65 -9.37
CA ARG A 61 -3.11 -23.78 -8.68
C ARG A 61 -4.19 -24.41 -9.57
N THR A 62 -5.11 -25.15 -8.95
CA THR A 62 -6.33 -25.63 -9.61
C THR A 62 -7.28 -24.47 -9.92
N SER A 63 -8.15 -24.63 -10.93
CA SER A 63 -9.17 -23.63 -11.25
C SER A 63 -10.12 -23.34 -10.08
N ALA A 64 -10.41 -24.33 -9.24
CA ALA A 64 -11.21 -24.16 -8.03
C ALA A 64 -10.51 -23.24 -7.03
N ASN A 65 -9.21 -23.47 -6.77
CA ASN A 65 -8.43 -22.63 -5.87
C ASN A 65 -8.27 -21.20 -6.41
N LYS A 66 -7.95 -20.99 -7.70
CA LYS A 66 -7.86 -19.67 -8.33
C LYS A 66 -9.10 -18.81 -8.11
N LYS A 67 -10.31 -19.41 -8.16
CA LYS A 67 -11.59 -18.72 -7.93
C LYS A 67 -11.75 -18.14 -6.53
N THR A 68 -10.96 -18.61 -5.56
CA THR A 68 -11.00 -18.12 -4.18
C THR A 68 -10.23 -16.82 -3.97
N PHE A 69 -9.43 -16.38 -4.94
CA PHE A 69 -8.63 -15.17 -4.84
C PHE A 69 -9.46 -13.91 -5.19
N ALA A 70 -9.27 -12.87 -4.40
CA ALA A 70 -9.76 -11.52 -4.67
C ALA A 70 -8.78 -10.84 -5.64
N THR A 71 -8.92 -11.11 -6.94
CA THR A 71 -8.08 -10.55 -8.00
C THR A 71 -8.38 -9.08 -8.25
N THR A 72 -7.47 -8.37 -8.90
CA THR A 72 -7.62 -6.91 -9.17
C THR A 72 -8.96 -6.57 -9.80
N LEU A 73 -9.39 -7.28 -10.86
CA LEU A 73 -10.65 -6.95 -11.52
C LEU A 73 -11.87 -7.20 -10.62
N TRP A 74 -11.83 -8.25 -9.80
CA TRP A 74 -12.87 -8.53 -8.82
C TRP A 74 -12.92 -7.44 -7.75
N LEU A 75 -11.76 -7.06 -7.20
CA LEU A 75 -11.64 -6.03 -6.16
C LEU A 75 -12.12 -4.67 -6.67
N LEU A 76 -11.74 -4.27 -7.89
CA LEU A 76 -12.22 -3.02 -8.48
C LEU A 76 -13.75 -2.98 -8.65
N LYS A 77 -14.38 -4.12 -8.98
CA LYS A 77 -15.84 -4.23 -9.03
C LYS A 77 -16.46 -4.09 -7.64
N ALA A 78 -15.87 -4.70 -6.61
CA ALA A 78 -16.31 -4.58 -5.22
C ALA A 78 -16.18 -3.13 -4.74
N ILE A 79 -15.03 -2.50 -4.93
CA ILE A 79 -14.78 -1.09 -4.58
C ILE A 79 -15.80 -0.17 -5.29
N LYS A 80 -16.04 -0.37 -6.58
CA LYS A 80 -17.02 0.43 -7.33
C LYS A 80 -18.43 0.32 -6.73
N LYS A 81 -18.80 -0.84 -6.20
CA LYS A 81 -20.12 -1.10 -5.62
C LYS A 81 -20.25 -0.51 -4.21
N PHE A 82 -19.20 -0.64 -3.39
CA PHE A 82 -19.26 -0.37 -1.96
C PHE A 82 -18.60 0.96 -1.54
N ASN A 83 -17.87 1.62 -2.43
CA ASN A 83 -17.27 2.93 -2.18
C ASN A 83 -17.87 3.95 -3.14
N PRO A 84 -18.89 4.72 -2.76
CA PRO A 84 -19.54 5.72 -3.62
C PRO A 84 -18.56 6.81 -4.05
N VAL A 85 -18.60 7.19 -5.35
CA VAL A 85 -17.61 8.08 -5.97
C VAL A 85 -17.51 9.45 -5.32
N GLN A 86 -18.61 10.00 -4.80
CA GLN A 86 -18.68 11.32 -4.18
C GLN A 86 -17.90 11.44 -2.87
N TYR A 87 -17.55 10.31 -2.22
CA TYR A 87 -16.78 10.32 -0.96
C TYR A 87 -15.32 9.93 -1.16
N ARG A 88 -14.94 9.45 -2.35
CA ARG A 88 -13.56 8.98 -2.62
C ARG A 88 -12.54 10.10 -2.60
N GLU A 89 -12.97 11.34 -2.84
CA GLU A 89 -12.07 12.49 -2.83
C GLU A 89 -11.33 12.68 -1.50
N PHE A 90 -11.94 12.29 -0.37
CA PHE A 90 -11.29 12.32 0.95
C PHE A 90 -10.11 11.35 1.09
N PHE A 91 -9.95 10.43 0.14
CA PHE A 91 -8.86 9.46 0.09
C PHE A 91 -7.90 9.71 -1.09
N HIS A 92 -8.36 10.35 -2.16
CA HIS A 92 -7.55 10.65 -3.33
C HIS A 92 -6.70 11.91 -3.18
N ASP A 93 -7.22 12.89 -2.45
CA ASP A 93 -6.61 14.19 -2.22
C ASP A 93 -6.01 14.20 -0.81
N LYS A 94 -4.67 14.28 -0.71
CA LYS A 94 -3.97 14.26 0.57
C LYS A 94 -4.28 15.47 1.45
N VAL A 95 -4.60 16.63 0.85
CA VAL A 95 -5.04 17.81 1.61
C VAL A 95 -6.37 17.53 2.30
N LYS A 96 -7.35 17.03 1.54
CA LYS A 96 -8.67 16.67 2.08
C LYS A 96 -8.59 15.52 3.07
N PHE A 97 -7.70 14.56 2.82
CA PHE A 97 -7.42 13.46 3.75
C PHE A 97 -6.91 14.01 5.10
N ASN A 98 -5.88 14.84 5.09
CA ASN A 98 -5.31 15.41 6.29
C ASN A 98 -6.32 16.27 7.06
N GLU A 99 -7.12 17.07 6.36
CA GLU A 99 -8.19 17.86 6.99
C GLU A 99 -9.26 16.97 7.63
N LYS A 100 -9.70 15.91 6.93
CA LYS A 100 -10.77 15.02 7.38
C LYS A 100 -10.36 14.11 8.53
N PHE A 101 -9.12 13.60 8.48
CA PHE A 101 -8.57 12.65 9.45
C PHE A 101 -7.59 13.29 10.45
N LYS A 102 -7.67 14.60 10.65
CA LYS A 102 -6.72 15.40 11.46
C LYS A 102 -6.43 14.81 12.84
N SER A 103 -7.44 14.28 13.53
CA SER A 103 -7.31 13.69 14.87
C SER A 103 -6.47 12.41 14.94
N PHE A 104 -6.19 11.78 13.78
CA PHE A 104 -5.44 10.52 13.69
C PHE A 104 -4.05 10.69 13.09
N LEU A 105 -3.69 11.90 12.64
CA LEU A 105 -2.41 12.10 11.93
C LEU A 105 -1.20 12.06 12.85
N GLY A 106 -1.34 12.46 14.14
CA GLY A 106 -0.26 12.48 15.13
C GLY A 106 0.97 13.30 14.71
N ARG A 107 0.81 14.17 13.71
CA ARG A 107 1.85 15.07 13.19
C ARG A 107 1.25 16.39 12.74
N ASP A 108 2.04 17.42 12.81
CA ASP A 108 1.66 18.74 12.28
C ASP A 108 1.85 18.78 10.76
N TYR A 109 1.05 19.62 10.11
CA TYR A 109 1.16 19.88 8.67
C TYR A 109 0.68 21.28 8.29
N LEU A 110 1.14 21.79 7.16
CA LEU A 110 0.59 23.00 6.52
C LEU A 110 0.11 22.65 5.10
N VAL A 111 -1.02 23.25 4.71
CA VAL A 111 -1.48 23.30 3.34
C VAL A 111 -0.84 24.51 2.68
N LEU A 112 0.08 24.29 1.74
CA LEU A 112 0.94 25.35 1.20
C LEU A 112 0.16 26.46 0.50
N SER A 113 -0.95 26.15 -0.16
CA SER A 113 -1.83 27.12 -0.79
C SER A 113 -2.59 28.04 0.18
N LYS A 114 -2.62 27.69 1.48
CA LYS A 114 -3.32 28.42 2.55
C LYS A 114 -2.35 29.07 3.55
N ALA A 115 -1.09 28.63 3.55
CA ALA A 115 -0.10 29.08 4.51
C ALA A 115 0.58 30.39 4.08
N SER A 116 0.79 31.28 5.02
CA SER A 116 1.61 32.49 4.83
C SER A 116 3.10 32.14 4.92
N GLU A 117 3.96 33.02 4.36
CA GLU A 117 5.42 32.90 4.45
C GLU A 117 5.92 32.80 5.89
N SER A 118 5.28 33.52 6.81
CA SER A 118 5.63 33.48 8.24
C SER A 118 5.29 32.15 8.88
N GLU A 119 4.18 31.53 8.50
CA GLU A 119 3.79 30.19 8.98
C GLU A 119 4.73 29.11 8.43
N ILE A 120 5.09 29.19 7.14
CA ILE A 120 6.06 28.27 6.53
C ILE A 120 7.40 28.36 7.25
N LYS A 121 7.95 29.58 7.44
CA LYS A 121 9.22 29.76 8.18
C LYS A 121 9.15 29.27 9.62
N SER A 122 8.06 29.54 10.31
CA SER A 122 7.86 29.08 11.69
C SER A 122 7.78 27.55 11.76
N PHE A 123 7.16 26.91 10.78
CA PHE A 123 7.08 25.46 10.67
C PHE A 123 8.46 24.82 10.43
N LEU A 124 9.27 25.38 9.52
CA LEU A 124 10.62 24.93 9.25
C LEU A 124 11.56 25.11 10.45
N ILE A 125 11.40 26.20 11.23
CA ILE A 125 12.16 26.42 12.48
C ILE A 125 11.76 25.37 13.55
N LYS A 126 10.47 25.03 13.62
CA LYS A 126 9.95 24.08 14.62
C LYS A 126 10.38 22.63 14.33
N TYR A 127 10.45 22.24 13.07
CA TYR A 127 10.73 20.87 12.65
C TYR A 127 12.01 20.82 11.82
N PRO A 128 13.11 20.24 12.35
CA PRO A 128 14.40 20.20 11.65
C PRO A 128 14.37 19.35 10.36
N ARG A 129 13.41 18.43 10.28
CA ARG A 129 13.16 17.59 9.08
C ARG A 129 11.69 17.59 8.74
N VAL A 130 11.38 17.71 7.46
CA VAL A 130 10.00 17.78 6.95
C VAL A 130 9.79 16.88 5.75
N VAL A 131 8.52 16.61 5.43
CA VAL A 131 8.09 15.83 4.27
C VAL A 131 7.23 16.71 3.36
N LEU A 132 7.70 16.92 2.13
CA LEU A 132 6.92 17.60 1.09
C LEU A 132 6.05 16.58 0.35
N LYS A 133 4.77 16.86 0.15
CA LYS A 133 3.83 15.96 -0.54
C LYS A 133 2.99 16.71 -1.57
N GLY A 134 2.89 16.15 -2.79
CA GLY A 134 1.86 16.59 -3.75
C GLY A 134 0.49 16.06 -3.34
N GLY A 135 -0.55 16.87 -3.53
CA GLY A 135 -1.94 16.56 -3.15
C GLY A 135 -2.51 15.35 -3.89
N HIS A 136 -2.15 15.21 -5.16
CA HIS A 136 -2.59 14.11 -6.00
C HIS A 136 -1.40 13.24 -6.42
N GLY A 137 -1.52 11.95 -6.27
CA GLY A 137 -0.48 10.99 -6.69
C GLY A 137 -0.45 9.75 -5.82
N CYS A 138 -0.06 8.64 -6.41
CA CYS A 138 0.11 7.36 -5.74
C CYS A 138 1.57 6.89 -5.81
N SER A 139 1.93 5.93 -4.97
CA SER A 139 3.23 5.24 -5.00
C SER A 139 4.44 6.12 -4.68
N GLY A 140 4.30 7.15 -3.82
CA GLY A 140 5.42 7.97 -3.32
C GLY A 140 6.12 8.85 -4.36
N LYS A 141 5.57 9.02 -5.57
CA LYS A 141 6.23 9.76 -6.66
C LYS A 141 6.35 11.28 -6.44
N GLN A 142 5.60 11.81 -5.49
CA GLN A 142 5.60 13.22 -5.11
C GLN A 142 5.72 13.34 -3.58
N VAL A 143 6.65 12.58 -3.01
CA VAL A 143 7.00 12.64 -1.59
C VAL A 143 8.50 12.84 -1.51
N GLU A 144 8.92 13.86 -0.79
CA GLU A 144 10.34 14.21 -0.61
C GLU A 144 10.59 14.56 0.85
N VAL A 145 11.65 13.99 1.42
CA VAL A 145 12.09 14.28 2.78
C VAL A 145 13.26 15.25 2.68
N MET A 146 13.18 16.35 3.42
CA MET A 146 14.20 17.40 3.40
C MET A 146 14.57 17.84 4.82
N GLU A 147 15.83 18.23 5.02
CA GLU A 147 16.24 18.98 6.20
C GLU A 147 15.72 20.42 6.06
N SER A 148 15.24 21.01 7.14
CA SER A 148 14.59 22.32 7.11
C SER A 148 15.54 23.50 6.92
N ASP A 149 16.85 23.27 7.10
CA ASP A 149 17.94 24.23 6.84
C ASP A 149 18.55 24.07 5.44
N ASP A 150 18.02 23.15 4.62
CA ASP A 150 18.44 23.01 3.22
C ASP A 150 18.13 24.29 2.45
N THR A 151 19.14 24.78 1.72
CA THR A 151 19.05 26.04 0.97
C THR A 151 17.98 26.01 -0.13
N GLU A 152 17.63 24.82 -0.63
CA GLU A 152 16.65 24.63 -1.70
C GLU A 152 15.21 24.46 -1.19
N ILE A 153 15.00 24.34 0.13
CA ILE A 153 13.68 23.96 0.67
C ILE A 153 12.59 24.97 0.33
N LEU A 154 12.88 26.27 0.41
CA LEU A 154 11.92 27.33 0.09
C LEU A 154 11.58 27.33 -1.42
N ASP A 155 12.58 27.12 -2.27
CA ASP A 155 12.37 27.02 -3.73
C ASP A 155 11.52 25.79 -4.06
N MET A 156 11.75 24.68 -3.37
CA MET A 156 10.95 23.46 -3.53
C MET A 156 9.49 23.69 -3.08
N ILE A 157 9.28 24.34 -1.95
CA ILE A 157 7.94 24.70 -1.44
C ILE A 157 7.22 25.61 -2.43
N HIS A 158 7.90 26.62 -2.98
CA HIS A 158 7.30 27.58 -3.92
C HIS A 158 7.21 27.08 -5.37
N SER A 159 7.77 25.91 -5.67
CA SER A 159 7.77 25.35 -7.03
C SER A 159 6.38 25.02 -7.58
N GLY A 160 5.36 24.97 -6.72
CA GLY A 160 4.01 24.50 -7.08
C GLY A 160 3.91 22.99 -7.31
N LYS A 161 4.98 22.24 -7.02
CA LYS A 161 5.01 20.76 -7.15
C LYS A 161 4.34 20.06 -5.96
N TYR A 162 4.34 20.72 -4.80
CA TYR A 162 3.82 20.17 -3.55
C TYR A 162 2.64 20.99 -3.05
N ASP A 163 1.72 20.31 -2.35
CA ASP A 163 0.53 20.92 -1.75
C ASP A 163 0.60 20.92 -0.21
N LEU A 164 1.44 20.06 0.36
CA LEU A 164 1.60 19.88 1.80
C LEU A 164 3.07 19.92 2.19
N VAL A 165 3.36 20.51 3.34
CA VAL A 165 4.55 20.23 4.16
C VAL A 165 4.08 19.59 5.46
N GLU A 166 4.67 18.46 5.84
CA GLU A 166 4.34 17.72 7.04
C GLU A 166 5.58 17.57 7.93
N GLN A 167 5.38 17.51 9.24
CA GLN A 167 6.40 17.10 10.18
C GLN A 167 6.91 15.70 9.80
N PHE A 168 8.23 15.52 9.77
CA PHE A 168 8.81 14.18 9.66
C PHE A 168 8.50 13.40 10.94
N VAL A 169 8.09 12.15 10.79
CA VAL A 169 7.76 11.25 11.91
C VAL A 169 8.79 10.14 11.98
N GLU A 170 9.18 9.80 13.18
CA GLU A 170 10.11 8.71 13.47
C GLU A 170 9.35 7.42 13.82
N ASN A 171 9.97 6.28 13.52
CA ASN A 171 9.48 4.99 13.97
C ASN A 171 9.60 4.85 15.51
N HIS A 172 8.63 4.14 16.09
CA HIS A 172 8.84 3.51 17.40
C HIS A 172 10.11 2.65 17.36
N GLU A 173 10.84 2.55 18.47
CA GLU A 173 12.13 1.83 18.54
C GLU A 173 12.06 0.39 18.03
N ASP A 174 10.97 -0.33 18.32
CA ASP A 174 10.78 -1.68 17.82
C ASP A 174 10.48 -1.71 16.30
N MET A 175 9.77 -0.73 15.78
CA MET A 175 9.59 -0.61 14.32
C MET A 175 10.90 -0.28 13.62
N ALA A 176 11.75 0.56 14.21
CA ALA A 176 13.06 0.91 13.67
C ALA A 176 14.02 -0.29 13.59
N LYS A 177 13.86 -1.32 14.44
CA LYS A 177 14.61 -2.59 14.35
C LYS A 177 14.33 -3.34 13.04
N LEU A 178 13.13 -3.18 12.47
CA LEU A 178 12.80 -3.77 11.17
C LEU A 178 13.50 -3.05 10.02
N ASN A 179 13.48 -1.74 9.99
CA ASN A 179 14.30 -0.90 9.10
C ASN A 179 14.45 0.49 9.76
N PRO A 180 15.69 0.91 10.07
CA PRO A 180 15.93 2.18 10.74
C PRO A 180 15.85 3.41 9.82
N THR A 181 15.89 3.23 8.50
CA THR A 181 15.99 4.35 7.55
C THR A 181 14.65 4.81 7.00
N SER A 182 13.70 3.91 6.79
CA SER A 182 12.36 4.25 6.30
C SER A 182 11.34 4.36 7.42
N LEU A 183 10.32 5.20 7.25
CA LEU A 183 9.11 5.08 8.06
C LEU A 183 8.42 3.75 7.70
N ASN A 184 8.46 2.79 8.62
CA ASN A 184 7.86 1.47 8.42
C ASN A 184 6.36 1.55 8.65
N THR A 185 5.55 1.17 7.66
CA THR A 185 4.10 1.29 7.78
C THR A 185 3.40 -0.06 7.87
N LEU A 186 2.20 -0.01 8.41
CA LEU A 186 1.28 -1.13 8.47
C LEU A 186 0.20 -0.95 7.40
N ARG A 187 0.11 -1.89 6.45
CA ARG A 187 -1.04 -1.98 5.56
C ARG A 187 -2.15 -2.77 6.24
N ILE A 188 -3.25 -2.11 6.53
CA ILE A 188 -4.42 -2.69 7.18
C ILE A 188 -5.61 -2.55 6.23
N VAL A 189 -6.20 -3.68 5.81
CA VAL A 189 -7.37 -3.68 4.91
C VAL A 189 -8.62 -4.01 5.71
N THR A 190 -9.60 -3.13 5.61
CA THR A 190 -10.89 -3.28 6.29
C THR A 190 -12.05 -3.35 5.30
N VAL A 191 -13.08 -4.08 5.69
CA VAL A 191 -14.44 -3.97 5.17
C VAL A 191 -15.34 -3.64 6.34
N HIS A 192 -15.97 -2.46 6.34
CA HIS A 192 -16.69 -1.96 7.50
C HIS A 192 -17.99 -1.23 7.12
N SER A 193 -18.88 -1.10 8.11
CA SER A 193 -20.09 -0.30 8.10
C SER A 193 -20.38 0.20 9.51
N ASP A 194 -21.45 0.94 9.69
CA ASP A 194 -21.99 1.33 11.01
C ASP A 194 -22.27 0.15 11.96
N LYS A 195 -22.47 -1.06 11.39
CA LYS A 195 -22.83 -2.29 12.14
C LYS A 195 -21.70 -3.29 12.27
N SER A 196 -20.66 -3.17 11.47
CA SER A 196 -19.61 -4.18 11.41
C SER A 196 -18.25 -3.60 11.05
N PHE A 197 -17.20 -4.11 11.69
CA PHE A 197 -15.82 -3.83 11.36
C PHE A 197 -15.11 -5.17 11.15
N ASN A 198 -14.68 -5.43 9.91
CA ASN A 198 -14.03 -6.68 9.55
C ASN A 198 -12.61 -6.37 9.07
N LEU A 199 -11.64 -6.94 9.77
CA LEU A 199 -10.23 -6.85 9.42
C LEU A 199 -9.92 -7.97 8.42
N ILE A 200 -9.64 -7.61 7.18
CA ILE A 200 -9.41 -8.56 6.08
C ILE A 200 -7.96 -8.97 6.01
N PHE A 201 -7.07 -7.99 6.03
CA PHE A 201 -5.63 -8.22 5.90
C PHE A 201 -4.86 -7.25 6.78
N THR A 202 -3.73 -7.71 7.29
CA THR A 202 -2.73 -6.89 7.96
C THR A 202 -1.33 -7.30 7.53
N GLY A 203 -0.48 -6.32 7.26
CA GLY A 203 0.90 -6.53 6.87
C GLY A 203 1.77 -5.35 7.23
N VAL A 204 3.05 -5.59 7.40
CA VAL A 204 4.08 -4.56 7.59
C VAL A 204 4.82 -4.33 6.27
N ARG A 205 5.09 -3.08 5.96
CA ARG A 205 5.92 -2.66 4.83
C ARG A 205 7.15 -1.95 5.36
N ILE A 206 8.29 -2.27 4.77
CA ILE A 206 9.57 -1.62 5.06
C ILE A 206 10.23 -1.20 3.75
N GLY A 207 10.95 -0.09 3.77
CA GLY A 207 11.66 0.43 2.61
C GLY A 207 12.85 -0.44 2.22
N ALA A 208 13.41 -0.18 1.03
CA ALA A 208 14.72 -0.69 0.66
C ALA A 208 15.80 -0.15 1.62
N GLU A 209 16.96 -0.79 1.65
CA GLU A 209 18.08 -0.30 2.46
C GLU A 209 18.48 1.13 2.03
N GLY A 210 18.54 2.04 3.00
CA GLY A 210 18.83 3.45 2.76
C GLY A 210 17.67 4.28 2.20
N ALA A 211 16.53 3.68 1.87
CA ALA A 211 15.35 4.43 1.45
C ALA A 211 14.66 5.10 2.65
N LEU A 212 14.16 6.32 2.44
CA LEU A 212 13.38 7.05 3.45
C LEU A 212 11.88 6.70 3.45
N ILE A 213 11.41 6.04 2.37
CA ILE A 213 9.99 5.69 2.15
C ILE A 213 9.87 4.17 1.98
N ASP A 214 8.83 3.58 2.55
CA ASP A 214 8.53 2.15 2.59
C ASP A 214 7.88 1.58 1.31
N ASN A 215 8.11 2.22 0.17
CA ASN A 215 7.40 1.85 -1.05
C ASN A 215 7.90 0.51 -1.62
N VAL A 216 7.03 -0.51 -1.56
CA VAL A 216 7.29 -1.85 -2.10
C VAL A 216 7.65 -1.79 -3.61
N SER A 217 7.00 -0.89 -4.37
CA SER A 217 7.30 -0.73 -5.81
C SER A 217 8.66 -0.09 -6.11
N GLN A 218 9.37 0.40 -5.09
CA GLN A 218 10.71 1.00 -5.19
C GLN A 218 11.80 0.14 -4.51
N GLY A 219 11.53 -1.14 -4.31
CA GLY A 219 12.48 -2.08 -3.73
C GLY A 219 12.26 -2.36 -2.25
N GLY A 220 11.22 -1.80 -1.65
CA GLY A 220 10.78 -2.19 -0.32
C GLY A 220 10.22 -3.62 -0.29
N CYS A 221 9.94 -4.12 0.89
CA CYS A 221 9.35 -5.43 1.08
C CYS A 221 8.17 -5.38 2.07
N CYS A 222 7.37 -6.44 2.06
CA CYS A 222 6.26 -6.57 2.98
C CYS A 222 6.17 -7.99 3.56
N ALA A 223 5.61 -8.10 4.77
CA ALA A 223 5.28 -9.35 5.42
C ALA A 223 3.86 -9.29 5.97
N SER A 224 3.17 -10.43 6.00
CA SER A 224 1.86 -10.49 6.64
C SER A 224 1.98 -10.51 8.16
N ILE A 225 0.97 -9.97 8.83
CA ILE A 225 0.82 -9.97 10.28
C ILE A 225 -0.41 -10.81 10.62
N ASP A 226 -0.32 -11.66 11.64
CA ASP A 226 -1.49 -12.31 12.21
C ASP A 226 -2.40 -11.26 12.88
N LYS A 227 -3.60 -11.11 12.38
CA LYS A 227 -4.54 -10.05 12.79
C LYS A 227 -5.01 -10.15 14.23
N ASN A 228 -4.91 -11.33 14.84
CA ASN A 228 -5.34 -11.56 16.23
C ASN A 228 -4.21 -11.24 17.22
N THR A 229 -2.99 -11.60 16.86
CA THR A 229 -1.84 -11.50 17.77
C THR A 229 -0.95 -10.29 17.51
N GLY A 230 -0.99 -9.70 16.30
CA GLY A 230 -0.06 -8.64 15.89
C GLY A 230 1.36 -9.12 15.63
N LYS A 231 1.56 -10.43 15.45
CA LYS A 231 2.87 -10.99 15.13
C LYS A 231 3.06 -11.17 13.63
N ILE A 232 4.27 -10.91 13.14
CA ILE A 232 4.64 -11.21 11.76
C ILE A 232 4.43 -12.70 11.52
N SER A 233 3.68 -13.07 10.48
CA SER A 233 3.24 -14.43 10.19
C SER A 233 3.79 -15.01 8.88
N SER A 234 4.46 -14.20 8.06
CA SER A 234 5.14 -14.64 6.84
C SER A 234 6.57 -14.11 6.76
N THR A 235 7.39 -14.68 5.89
CA THR A 235 8.65 -14.08 5.47
C THR A 235 8.38 -12.78 4.68
N PHE A 236 9.37 -11.90 4.64
CA PHE A 236 9.31 -10.71 3.81
C PHE A 236 9.43 -11.04 2.32
N VAL A 237 8.62 -10.37 1.51
CA VAL A 237 8.65 -10.46 0.05
C VAL A 237 8.77 -9.06 -0.52
N SER A 238 9.74 -8.88 -1.41
CA SER A 238 9.88 -7.65 -2.18
C SER A 238 8.92 -7.63 -3.37
N ASP A 239 8.77 -6.44 -3.98
CA ASP A 239 7.93 -6.27 -5.17
C ASP A 239 8.31 -7.27 -6.26
N VAL A 240 7.33 -8.07 -6.63
CA VAL A 240 7.43 -9.19 -7.54
C VAL A 240 7.32 -8.73 -9.00
N THR A 241 7.92 -7.62 -9.32
CA THR A 241 8.32 -7.41 -10.70
C THR A 241 9.66 -8.13 -10.85
N CYS A 242 9.66 -9.28 -11.49
CA CYS A 242 10.72 -10.30 -11.65
C CYS A 242 12.12 -9.81 -12.05
N GLU A 243 12.48 -8.56 -11.91
CA GLU A 243 13.66 -7.95 -12.54
C GLU A 243 14.60 -7.20 -11.58
N ARG A 244 14.44 -7.28 -10.25
CA ARG A 244 15.34 -6.55 -9.35
C ARG A 244 16.22 -7.48 -8.53
N GLU A 245 17.48 -7.60 -8.96
CA GLU A 245 18.59 -8.06 -8.12
C GLU A 245 18.75 -7.13 -6.90
N GLY A 246 18.98 -7.71 -5.71
CA GLY A 246 19.29 -6.95 -4.50
C GLY A 246 18.13 -6.74 -3.53
N THR A 247 17.01 -7.44 -3.68
CA THR A 247 15.90 -7.41 -2.73
C THR A 247 16.21 -8.30 -1.52
N GLN A 248 15.80 -7.84 -0.32
CA GLN A 248 15.97 -8.57 0.97
C GLN A 248 15.09 -9.85 0.99
N LYS A 249 15.37 -10.82 0.11
CA LYS A 249 14.53 -12.00 -0.14
C LYS A 249 14.49 -13.01 1.01
N ASP A 250 15.43 -12.96 1.96
CA ASP A 250 15.61 -14.04 2.96
C ASP A 250 15.42 -13.56 4.39
N ARG A 251 14.76 -12.43 4.59
CA ARG A 251 14.52 -11.88 5.91
C ARG A 251 13.38 -12.63 6.60
N ASN A 252 13.70 -13.30 7.71
CA ASN A 252 12.75 -14.07 8.49
C ASN A 252 12.53 -13.44 9.88
N GLU A 253 11.47 -12.63 10.00
CA GLU A 253 11.03 -12.02 11.26
C GLU A 253 9.73 -12.65 11.78
N ILE A 254 9.44 -13.89 11.37
CA ILE A 254 8.23 -14.59 11.82
C ILE A 254 8.23 -14.67 13.34
N GLY A 255 7.11 -14.28 13.94
CA GLY A 255 6.94 -14.20 15.39
C GLY A 255 7.29 -12.84 15.98
N TYR A 256 7.89 -11.92 15.22
CA TYR A 256 8.17 -10.56 15.68
C TYR A 256 6.86 -9.85 16.05
N GLN A 257 6.80 -9.30 17.27
CA GLN A 257 5.62 -8.61 17.79
C GLN A 257 5.62 -7.16 17.31
N ILE A 258 4.60 -6.75 16.56
CA ILE A 258 4.34 -5.35 16.25
C ILE A 258 3.92 -4.65 17.55
N PRO A 259 4.59 -3.54 17.94
CA PRO A 259 4.23 -2.80 19.14
C PRO A 259 2.85 -2.15 19.00
N MET A 260 2.22 -1.80 20.11
CA MET A 260 0.94 -1.04 20.15
C MET A 260 -0.12 -1.58 19.19
N TRP A 261 -0.19 -2.91 19.03
CA TRP A 261 -1.08 -3.55 18.04
C TRP A 261 -2.56 -3.26 18.30
N LYS A 262 -2.98 -3.34 19.55
CA LYS A 262 -4.39 -3.11 19.95
C LYS A 262 -4.79 -1.66 19.72
N GLU A 263 -3.94 -0.75 20.13
CA GLU A 263 -4.10 0.71 19.96
C GLU A 263 -4.17 1.07 18.48
N THR A 264 -3.34 0.42 17.66
CA THR A 264 -3.39 0.60 16.21
C THR A 264 -4.73 0.16 15.62
N LEU A 265 -5.23 -1.01 15.99
CA LEU A 265 -6.52 -1.49 15.49
C LEU A 265 -7.71 -0.63 15.99
N GLU A 266 -7.64 -0.12 17.22
CA GLU A 266 -8.62 0.82 17.75
C GLU A 266 -8.61 2.14 16.97
N MET A 267 -7.44 2.71 16.71
CA MET A 267 -7.28 3.90 15.87
C MET A 267 -7.88 3.68 14.48
N ILE A 268 -7.60 2.56 13.81
CA ILE A 268 -8.13 2.26 12.49
C ILE A 268 -9.67 2.10 12.54
N ARG A 269 -10.22 1.48 13.57
CA ARG A 269 -11.68 1.39 13.76
C ARG A 269 -12.32 2.76 13.84
N ASN A 270 -11.77 3.63 14.69
CA ASN A 270 -12.29 4.99 14.87
C ASN A 270 -12.09 5.83 13.60
N ALA A 271 -11.00 5.67 12.86
CA ALA A 271 -10.78 6.33 11.57
C ALA A 271 -11.81 5.88 10.51
N ALA A 272 -12.18 4.60 10.51
CA ALA A 272 -13.16 4.06 9.57
C ALA A 272 -14.56 4.70 9.74
N GLU A 273 -14.88 5.23 10.91
CA GLU A 273 -16.14 5.91 11.19
C GLU A 273 -16.20 7.36 10.67
N ILE A 274 -15.07 7.94 10.26
CA ILE A 274 -14.99 9.34 9.80
C ILE A 274 -15.67 9.55 8.43
N VAL A 275 -15.58 8.53 7.54
CA VAL A 275 -16.27 8.52 6.24
C VAL A 275 -16.97 7.16 6.10
N PRO A 276 -18.10 6.96 6.81
CA PRO A 276 -18.75 5.66 6.93
C PRO A 276 -19.31 5.11 5.61
N GLU A 277 -19.43 5.97 4.60
CA GLU A 277 -19.91 5.59 3.26
C GLU A 277 -18.82 4.88 2.42
N ILE A 278 -17.55 4.97 2.81
CA ILE A 278 -16.45 4.25 2.16
C ILE A 278 -16.18 2.98 2.95
N HIS A 279 -16.68 1.87 2.46
CA HIS A 279 -16.70 0.61 3.20
C HIS A 279 -15.46 -0.27 3.04
N ILE A 280 -14.70 -0.11 1.96
CA ILE A 280 -13.50 -0.93 1.66
C ILE A 280 -12.30 0.00 1.61
N VAL A 281 -11.41 -0.10 2.61
CA VAL A 281 -10.24 0.79 2.71
C VAL A 281 -8.98 -0.01 3.02
N GLY A 282 -7.88 0.35 2.35
CA GLY A 282 -6.52 -0.02 2.71
C GLY A 282 -5.86 1.13 3.44
N TRP A 283 -5.72 1.02 4.75
CA TRP A 283 -5.11 2.01 5.63
C TRP A 283 -3.60 1.82 5.67
N ASP A 284 -2.86 2.91 5.66
CA ASP A 284 -1.44 2.95 5.95
C ASP A 284 -1.25 3.66 7.30
N ALA A 285 -0.83 2.91 8.30
CA ALA A 285 -0.55 3.40 9.64
C ALA A 285 0.94 3.29 9.95
N ALA A 286 1.47 4.19 10.78
CA ALA A 286 2.80 4.07 11.33
C ALA A 286 2.72 4.04 12.86
N ILE A 287 3.72 3.46 13.50
CA ILE A 287 3.83 3.45 14.95
C ILE A 287 5.01 4.32 15.34
N THR A 288 4.72 5.40 16.02
CA THR A 288 5.70 6.38 16.52
C THR A 288 5.97 6.17 18.00
N PRO A 289 6.98 6.84 18.60
CA PRO A 289 7.19 6.81 20.04
C PRO A 289 5.96 7.26 20.85
N ASP A 290 5.15 8.18 20.30
CA ASP A 290 3.96 8.73 20.96
C ASP A 290 2.68 7.92 20.71
N GLY A 291 2.73 6.89 19.86
CA GLY A 291 1.59 6.04 19.53
C GLY A 291 1.38 5.79 18.05
N PRO A 292 0.34 5.03 17.69
CA PRO A 292 -0.02 4.80 16.30
C PRO A 292 -0.61 6.05 15.65
N ILE A 293 -0.23 6.28 14.40
CA ILE A 293 -0.72 7.39 13.59
C ILE A 293 -1.21 6.90 12.23
N LEU A 294 -2.13 7.65 11.63
CA LEU A 294 -2.60 7.40 10.28
C LEU A 294 -1.72 8.16 9.27
N VAL A 295 -1.12 7.45 8.33
CA VAL A 295 -0.29 8.03 7.26
C VAL A 295 -1.16 8.41 6.07
N GLU A 296 -1.97 7.46 5.58
CA GLU A 296 -2.95 7.66 4.53
C GLU A 296 -4.02 6.56 4.54
N GLY A 297 -5.12 6.81 3.84
CA GLY A 297 -6.13 5.81 3.51
C GLY A 297 -6.26 5.67 2.01
N ASN A 298 -6.42 4.44 1.53
CA ASN A 298 -6.55 4.13 0.12
C ASN A 298 -7.90 3.43 -0.10
N GLU A 299 -8.85 4.10 -0.75
CA GLU A 299 -10.14 3.51 -1.15
C GLU A 299 -10.03 2.62 -2.39
N SER A 300 -8.86 2.64 -3.05
CA SER A 300 -8.50 1.79 -4.17
C SER A 300 -7.04 1.35 -4.02
N PHE A 301 -6.81 0.07 -3.80
CA PHE A 301 -5.50 -0.50 -3.50
C PHE A 301 -5.27 -1.81 -4.27
N GLY A 302 -4.00 -2.23 -4.37
CA GLY A 302 -3.62 -3.48 -5.04
C GLY A 302 -4.03 -4.72 -4.24
N ALA A 303 -4.67 -5.68 -4.91
CA ALA A 303 -5.09 -6.94 -4.29
C ALA A 303 -3.93 -7.87 -3.95
N TYR A 304 -2.78 -7.68 -4.60
CA TYR A 304 -1.66 -8.62 -4.52
C TYR A 304 -1.02 -8.70 -3.13
N ILE A 305 -0.83 -7.57 -2.44
CA ILE A 305 -0.20 -7.53 -1.10
C ILE A 305 -0.94 -8.40 -0.09
N MET A 306 -2.25 -8.58 -0.25
CA MET A 306 -3.07 -9.32 0.72
C MET A 306 -2.94 -10.84 0.62
N GLN A 307 -2.48 -11.40 -0.51
CA GLN A 307 -2.68 -12.82 -0.80
C GLN A 307 -1.44 -13.54 -1.35
N TYR A 308 -0.31 -12.85 -1.54
CA TYR A 308 0.92 -13.45 -2.10
C TYR A 308 1.51 -14.57 -1.21
N TYR A 309 1.23 -14.53 0.09
CA TYR A 309 1.75 -15.50 1.07
C TYR A 309 0.89 -16.79 1.15
N ALA A 310 -0.25 -16.85 0.48
CA ALA A 310 -1.11 -18.03 0.53
C ALA A 310 -0.38 -19.24 -0.07
N LYS A 311 -0.18 -20.28 0.72
CA LYS A 311 0.43 -21.54 0.27
C LYS A 311 -0.39 -22.15 -0.87
N LEU A 312 0.23 -23.05 -1.64
CA LEU A 312 -0.35 -23.57 -2.88
C LEU A 312 -1.78 -24.12 -2.73
N ASN A 313 -2.10 -24.75 -1.62
CA ASN A 313 -3.42 -25.34 -1.37
C ASN A 313 -4.33 -24.47 -0.48
N GLU A 314 -3.84 -23.32 -0.03
CA GLU A 314 -4.63 -22.39 0.76
C GLU A 314 -5.52 -21.53 -0.14
N PRO A 315 -6.75 -21.20 0.31
CA PRO A 315 -7.62 -20.30 -0.43
C PRO A 315 -7.14 -18.85 -0.33
N GLY A 316 -7.53 -18.05 -1.32
CA GLY A 316 -7.42 -16.61 -1.24
C GLY A 316 -8.53 -15.98 -0.37
N LEU A 317 -8.49 -14.66 -0.22
CA LEU A 317 -9.34 -13.88 0.71
C LEU A 317 -10.73 -13.52 0.16
N LYS A 318 -11.09 -13.96 -1.05
CA LYS A 318 -12.35 -13.55 -1.69
C LYS A 318 -13.58 -13.91 -0.86
N LYS A 319 -13.61 -15.11 -0.26
CA LYS A 319 -14.73 -15.53 0.60
C LYS A 319 -14.84 -14.65 1.83
N GLU A 320 -13.73 -14.40 2.52
CA GLU A 320 -13.71 -13.54 3.72
C GLU A 320 -14.21 -12.13 3.41
N MET A 321 -13.78 -11.56 2.28
CA MET A 321 -14.28 -10.25 1.82
C MET A 321 -15.78 -10.29 1.49
N LEU A 322 -16.28 -11.36 0.84
CA LEU A 322 -17.71 -11.50 0.54
C LEU A 322 -18.52 -11.61 1.82
N ASP A 323 -18.10 -12.41 2.80
CA ASP A 323 -18.76 -12.57 4.09
C ASP A 323 -18.79 -11.24 4.89
N ALA A 324 -17.74 -10.43 4.78
CA ALA A 324 -17.68 -9.10 5.38
C ALA A 324 -18.61 -8.10 4.66
N MET A 325 -18.60 -8.09 3.32
CA MET A 325 -19.47 -7.22 2.51
C MET A 325 -20.96 -7.58 2.64
N ALA A 326 -21.30 -8.82 2.99
CA ALA A 326 -22.69 -9.22 3.24
C ALA A 326 -23.27 -8.61 4.54
N LYS A 327 -22.43 -7.98 5.37
CA LYS A 327 -22.83 -7.31 6.62
C LYS A 327 -22.99 -5.78 6.45
N ILE A 328 -22.70 -5.24 5.26
CA ILE A 328 -22.95 -3.86 4.88
C ILE A 328 -24.41 -3.70 4.45
#